data_7e91ee1a45e6bc9cff5cf1253a17c76b
#
_entry.id   7e91ee1a45e6bc9cff5cf1253a17c76b
#
_cell.length_a   1.000
_cell.length_b   1.000
_cell.length_c   1.000
_cell.angle_alpha   90.00
_cell.angle_beta   90.00
_cell.angle_gamma   90.00
#
_symmetry.space_group_name_H-M   'P 1'
#
loop_
_entity.id
_entity.type
_entity.pdbx_description
1 polymer ?
#
loop_
_entity_poly.entity_id
_entity_poly.type
_entity_poly.pdbx_seq_one_letter_code
_entity_poly.pdbx_strand_id
1 'polypeptide(L)'
;MLFRSTTLDLSGNEITDISILGSLTNLTTLDLKCNEITDISILGSLTNLTTLDLKCNQITDISALRSLTNLTKLDLYDNQITAMCVLGELAQKRLTLSTGPIDGQKATEAIKVAYAAIGLEEPEVIICSSPRDAFLQIFNRLKDDDSQNCSDEYSNRLGKNLHQKWMSPVGEFASPAVWKYEIRRMRIESEADSTLSSLMRELVESYVRSEQTMGNLFPNNLLSLKSPETPTSLFKEIYLTQWYISSLGVNISQKAQEILRCQKLLFEHCGWIFPFEKICFVCDRPRHLRFDSQNRLHAEGEPAIEFADGWKFYYYQGVRLPEEYGKVHPNQWQSQWLLTEENAELRRVLIQGIGYDRLIQELEAKQIDSWQEYALLQIDNADVEPICLLKMTCPSTGLIHALRVPPNLTSAREAIGWVNWDIDPEEFSLQT
;
A
#
# COMPACT_ATOMS: atom_id res chain seq x y z
N MET A 1 47.35 -15.10 -16.93
CA MET A 1 47.55 -14.38 -15.65
C MET A 1 46.25 -14.57 -14.86
N LEU A 2 46.26 -15.38 -13.87
CA LEU A 2 45.08 -15.63 -13.03
C LEU A 2 44.83 -14.35 -12.19
N PHE A 3 43.64 -13.76 -12.34
CA PHE A 3 43.21 -12.63 -11.52
C PHE A 3 43.18 -13.12 -10.03
N ARG A 4 44.11 -12.60 -9.22
CA ARG A 4 44.22 -12.90 -7.79
C ARG A 4 43.36 -11.97 -6.94
N SER A 5 42.60 -11.06 -7.53
CA SER A 5 41.73 -10.17 -6.77
C SER A 5 40.51 -10.93 -6.28
N THR A 6 40.28 -10.87 -4.99
CA THR A 6 39.06 -11.42 -4.35
C THR A 6 37.99 -10.36 -4.14
N THR A 7 38.27 -9.11 -4.52
CA THR A 7 37.37 -7.97 -4.39
C THR A 7 37.22 -7.27 -5.72
N LEU A 8 36.00 -6.96 -6.10
CA LEU A 8 35.65 -6.24 -7.31
C LEU A 8 34.58 -5.18 -6.99
N ASP A 9 34.87 -3.94 -7.35
CA ASP A 9 33.93 -2.82 -7.25
C ASP A 9 33.60 -2.32 -8.65
N LEU A 10 32.34 -2.41 -9.02
CA LEU A 10 31.74 -1.94 -10.26
C LEU A 10 30.58 -0.97 -10.00
N SER A 11 30.57 -0.37 -8.82
CA SER A 11 29.48 0.53 -8.40
C SER A 11 29.38 1.79 -9.24
N GLY A 12 28.17 2.32 -9.38
CA GLY A 12 27.92 3.63 -10.00
C GLY A 12 28.19 3.66 -11.51
N ASN A 13 27.85 2.58 -12.23
CA ASN A 13 27.96 2.48 -13.69
C ASN A 13 26.56 2.25 -14.31
N GLU A 14 26.51 2.10 -15.60
CA GLU A 14 25.29 1.79 -16.37
C GLU A 14 25.29 0.32 -16.83
N ILE A 15 25.74 -0.60 -15.95
CA ILE A 15 25.89 -2.01 -16.28
C ILE A 15 24.51 -2.68 -16.27
N THR A 16 24.16 -3.32 -17.39
CA THR A 16 22.95 -4.15 -17.55
C THR A 16 23.26 -5.64 -17.57
N ASP A 17 24.39 -6.04 -18.17
CA ASP A 17 24.81 -7.44 -18.34
C ASP A 17 26.06 -7.75 -17.50
N ILE A 18 25.93 -8.73 -16.61
CA ILE A 18 26.98 -9.22 -15.73
C ILE A 18 27.40 -10.66 -16.04
N SER A 19 27.02 -11.21 -17.18
CA SER A 19 27.29 -12.61 -17.57
C SER A 19 28.78 -12.98 -17.51
N ILE A 20 29.66 -12.01 -17.83
CA ILE A 20 31.11 -12.20 -17.79
C ILE A 20 31.66 -12.48 -16.38
N LEU A 21 30.95 -12.06 -15.33
CA LEU A 21 31.39 -12.24 -13.93
C LEU A 21 31.36 -13.69 -13.48
N GLY A 22 30.61 -14.57 -14.13
CA GLY A 22 30.46 -15.97 -13.75
C GLY A 22 31.77 -16.77 -13.73
N SER A 23 32.80 -16.30 -14.44
CA SER A 23 34.14 -16.93 -14.44
C SER A 23 35.01 -16.52 -13.22
N LEU A 24 34.60 -15.50 -12.46
CA LEU A 24 35.37 -14.92 -11.36
C LEU A 24 35.08 -15.60 -10.02
N THR A 25 35.11 -16.93 -10.00
CA THR A 25 34.71 -17.76 -8.84
C THR A 25 35.54 -17.56 -7.57
N ASN A 26 36.67 -16.87 -7.65
CA ASN A 26 37.50 -16.54 -6.49
C ASN A 26 37.06 -15.25 -5.75
N LEU A 27 36.04 -14.54 -6.25
CA LEU A 27 35.54 -13.34 -5.59
C LEU A 27 34.93 -13.67 -4.22
N THR A 28 35.31 -12.86 -3.23
CA THR A 28 34.73 -12.86 -1.88
C THR A 28 33.91 -11.59 -1.63
N THR A 29 34.21 -10.49 -2.32
CA THR A 29 33.50 -9.23 -2.20
C THR A 29 33.19 -8.68 -3.60
N LEU A 30 31.92 -8.36 -3.83
CA LEU A 30 31.44 -7.79 -5.09
C LEU A 30 30.49 -6.63 -4.78
N ASP A 31 30.81 -5.45 -5.31
CA ASP A 31 29.98 -4.26 -5.24
C ASP A 31 29.44 -3.94 -6.65
N LEU A 32 28.14 -4.03 -6.82
CA LEU A 32 27.41 -3.77 -8.06
C LEU A 32 26.31 -2.71 -7.86
N LYS A 33 26.37 -1.95 -6.75
CA LYS A 33 25.33 -0.95 -6.44
C LYS A 33 25.26 0.14 -7.50
N CYS A 34 24.05 0.75 -7.65
CA CYS A 34 23.80 1.85 -8.57
C CYS A 34 24.18 1.51 -10.01
N ASN A 35 23.56 0.45 -10.54
CA ASN A 35 23.62 0.01 -11.92
C ASN A 35 22.22 -0.22 -12.49
N GLU A 36 22.09 -0.81 -13.65
CA GLU A 36 20.82 -1.13 -14.33
C GLU A 36 20.60 -2.64 -14.49
N ILE A 37 21.10 -3.44 -13.53
CA ILE A 37 21.10 -4.89 -13.59
C ILE A 37 19.68 -5.41 -13.33
N THR A 38 19.21 -6.29 -14.21
CA THR A 38 17.90 -6.99 -14.08
C THR A 38 18.08 -8.47 -13.76
N ASP A 39 19.05 -9.15 -14.39
CA ASP A 39 19.31 -10.59 -14.23
C ASP A 39 20.61 -10.83 -13.46
N ILE A 40 20.48 -11.55 -12.35
CA ILE A 40 21.61 -11.95 -11.49
C ILE A 40 21.82 -13.47 -11.46
N SER A 41 21.25 -14.22 -12.40
CA SER A 41 21.34 -15.69 -12.43
C SER A 41 22.79 -16.19 -12.41
N ILE A 42 23.68 -15.47 -13.06
CA ILE A 42 25.12 -15.81 -13.16
C ILE A 42 25.83 -15.76 -11.80
N LEU A 43 25.37 -14.92 -10.88
CA LEU A 43 25.99 -14.79 -9.56
C LEU A 43 25.89 -16.08 -8.74
N GLY A 44 24.96 -16.98 -9.06
CA GLY A 44 24.86 -18.29 -8.43
C GLY A 44 26.12 -19.15 -8.53
N SER A 45 27.01 -18.89 -9.48
CA SER A 45 28.30 -19.57 -9.65
C SER A 45 29.39 -19.06 -8.70
N LEU A 46 29.22 -17.86 -8.11
CA LEU A 46 30.20 -17.18 -7.27
C LEU A 46 30.10 -17.58 -5.79
N THR A 47 30.14 -18.89 -5.51
CA THR A 47 29.87 -19.48 -4.19
C THR A 47 30.82 -19.06 -3.06
N ASN A 48 31.97 -18.42 -3.39
CA ASN A 48 32.92 -17.89 -2.43
C ASN A 48 32.57 -16.49 -1.95
N LEU A 49 31.50 -15.85 -2.49
CA LEU A 49 31.11 -14.51 -2.04
C LEU A 49 30.70 -14.51 -0.57
N THR A 50 31.27 -13.58 0.18
CA THR A 50 30.93 -13.27 1.58
C THR A 50 30.23 -11.92 1.71
N THR A 51 30.48 -10.98 0.77
CA THR A 51 29.87 -9.65 0.71
C THR A 51 29.41 -9.35 -0.71
N LEU A 52 28.14 -8.98 -0.85
CA LEU A 52 27.51 -8.61 -2.12
C LEU A 52 26.62 -7.38 -1.92
N ASP A 53 26.91 -6.32 -2.68
CA ASP A 53 26.09 -5.12 -2.71
C ASP A 53 25.43 -5.00 -4.09
N LEU A 54 24.08 -5.08 -4.10
CA LEU A 54 23.23 -4.98 -5.29
C LEU A 54 22.24 -3.81 -5.19
N LYS A 55 22.48 -2.87 -4.27
CA LYS A 55 21.62 -1.72 -4.03
C LYS A 55 21.41 -0.88 -5.29
N CYS A 56 20.20 -0.27 -5.42
CA CYS A 56 19.85 0.62 -6.54
C CYS A 56 20.11 -0.06 -7.91
N ASN A 57 19.38 -1.13 -8.18
CA ASN A 57 19.34 -1.85 -9.46
C ASN A 57 17.87 -2.12 -9.86
N GLN A 58 17.65 -2.91 -10.89
CA GLN A 58 16.32 -3.25 -11.42
C GLN A 58 16.01 -4.75 -11.27
N ILE A 59 16.59 -5.41 -10.25
CA ILE A 59 16.51 -6.84 -10.05
C ILE A 59 15.10 -7.22 -9.62
N THR A 60 14.54 -8.26 -10.25
CA THR A 60 13.22 -8.81 -9.91
C THR A 60 13.30 -10.22 -9.31
N ASP A 61 14.21 -11.07 -9.79
CA ASP A 61 14.42 -12.45 -9.32
C ASP A 61 15.77 -12.59 -8.61
N ILE A 62 15.76 -13.14 -7.41
CA ILE A 62 16.95 -13.34 -6.57
C ILE A 62 17.18 -14.83 -6.26
N SER A 63 16.57 -15.75 -6.98
CA SER A 63 16.70 -17.19 -6.78
C SER A 63 18.16 -17.68 -6.86
N ALA A 64 19.01 -17.02 -7.65
CA ALA A 64 20.43 -17.30 -7.76
C ALA A 64 21.20 -17.16 -6.44
N LEU A 65 20.72 -16.30 -5.52
CA LEU A 65 21.40 -16.06 -4.23
C LEU A 65 21.35 -17.29 -3.31
N ARG A 66 20.46 -18.26 -3.58
CA ARG A 66 20.36 -19.50 -2.80
C ARG A 66 21.66 -20.31 -2.78
N SER A 67 22.45 -20.27 -3.84
CA SER A 67 23.71 -20.99 -3.95
C SER A 67 24.87 -20.30 -3.19
N LEU A 68 24.70 -19.04 -2.80
CA LEU A 68 25.73 -18.23 -2.13
C LEU A 68 25.76 -18.48 -0.61
N THR A 69 26.01 -19.70 -0.21
CA THR A 69 25.92 -20.14 1.20
C THR A 69 26.96 -19.50 2.13
N ASN A 70 28.03 -18.92 1.58
CA ASN A 70 29.06 -18.23 2.34
C ASN A 70 28.76 -16.73 2.55
N LEU A 71 27.65 -16.22 2.01
CA LEU A 71 27.33 -14.82 2.06
C LEU A 71 27.03 -14.39 3.51
N THR A 72 27.72 -13.36 3.98
CA THR A 72 27.56 -12.78 5.33
C THR A 72 27.04 -11.35 5.30
N LYS A 73 27.15 -10.66 4.14
CA LYS A 73 26.62 -9.31 3.94
C LYS A 73 25.98 -9.22 2.56
N LEU A 74 24.73 -8.80 2.53
CA LEU A 74 23.95 -8.60 1.30
C LEU A 74 23.17 -7.30 1.42
N ASP A 75 23.24 -6.42 0.42
CA ASP A 75 22.37 -5.25 0.28
C ASP A 75 21.57 -5.36 -1.03
N LEU A 76 20.24 -5.33 -0.91
CA LEU A 76 19.28 -5.40 -2.02
C LEU A 76 18.36 -4.16 -2.04
N TYR A 77 18.71 -3.12 -1.28
CA TYR A 77 17.89 -1.91 -1.18
C TYR A 77 17.67 -1.28 -2.56
N ASP A 78 16.46 -0.73 -2.77
CA ASP A 78 16.07 -0.03 -4.00
C ASP A 78 16.25 -0.91 -5.26
N ASN A 79 15.54 -2.04 -5.28
CA ASN A 79 15.38 -2.95 -6.41
C ASN A 79 13.89 -3.19 -6.70
N GLN A 80 13.58 -3.82 -7.81
CA GLN A 80 12.22 -4.18 -8.21
C GLN A 80 11.87 -5.63 -7.82
N ILE A 81 12.42 -6.13 -6.71
CA ILE A 81 12.18 -7.48 -6.24
C ILE A 81 10.69 -7.59 -5.90
N THR A 82 9.93 -8.09 -6.85
CA THR A 82 8.53 -8.35 -6.65
C THR A 82 8.37 -9.68 -5.96
N ALA A 83 7.78 -9.63 -4.78
CA ALA A 83 7.26 -10.81 -4.10
C ALA A 83 6.24 -11.62 -4.94
N MET A 84 5.97 -11.19 -6.17
CA MET A 84 4.92 -11.71 -7.06
C MET A 84 5.14 -13.14 -7.54
N CYS A 85 6.37 -13.60 -7.71
CA CYS A 85 6.61 -14.98 -8.21
C CYS A 85 6.28 -16.06 -7.17
N VAL A 86 6.27 -15.70 -5.87
CA VAL A 86 5.89 -16.61 -4.77
C VAL A 86 4.48 -16.30 -4.25
N LEU A 87 3.94 -15.13 -4.64
CA LEU A 87 2.65 -14.61 -4.16
C LEU A 87 1.42 -15.23 -4.84
N GLY A 88 1.52 -15.92 -5.96
CA GLY A 88 0.34 -16.36 -6.72
C GLY A 88 -0.70 -17.07 -5.84
N GLU A 89 -0.31 -18.07 -5.08
CA GLU A 89 -1.21 -18.79 -4.16
C GLU A 89 -1.50 -18.02 -2.86
N LEU A 90 -0.50 -17.32 -2.31
CA LEU A 90 -0.64 -16.57 -1.06
C LEU A 90 -1.37 -15.24 -1.23
N ALA A 91 -1.22 -14.56 -2.37
CA ALA A 91 -1.99 -13.35 -2.68
C ALA A 91 -3.47 -13.66 -2.90
N GLN A 92 -3.80 -14.78 -3.56
CA GLN A 92 -5.17 -15.26 -3.66
C GLN A 92 -5.74 -15.63 -2.29
N LYS A 93 -4.94 -16.29 -1.44
CA LYS A 93 -5.33 -16.62 -0.07
C LYS A 93 -5.50 -15.36 0.80
N ARG A 94 -4.68 -14.32 0.56
CA ARG A 94 -4.82 -13.01 1.21
C ARG A 94 -6.15 -12.34 0.90
N LEU A 95 -6.57 -12.29 -0.36
CA LEU A 95 -7.85 -11.70 -0.77
C LEU A 95 -9.05 -12.46 -0.16
N THR A 96 -8.98 -13.78 -0.07
CA THR A 96 -10.03 -14.60 0.53
C THR A 96 -10.07 -14.54 2.07
N LEU A 97 -8.92 -14.30 2.72
CA LEU A 97 -8.83 -14.16 4.18
C LEU A 97 -9.01 -12.71 4.67
N SER A 98 -9.07 -11.72 3.77
CA SER A 98 -9.17 -10.31 4.14
C SER A 98 -10.61 -9.83 4.38
N THR A 99 -11.61 -10.65 4.07
CA THR A 99 -13.03 -10.31 4.22
C THR A 99 -13.80 -11.41 4.94
N GLY A 100 -14.95 -11.05 5.49
CA GLY A 100 -15.87 -11.96 6.18
C GLY A 100 -15.61 -12.09 7.68
N PRO A 101 -16.58 -12.68 8.41
CA PRO A 101 -16.51 -12.76 9.87
C PRO A 101 -15.40 -13.68 10.34
N ILE A 102 -14.73 -13.30 11.43
CA ILE A 102 -13.79 -14.18 12.12
C ILE A 102 -14.58 -15.17 13.00
N ASP A 103 -13.97 -16.35 13.24
CA ASP A 103 -14.43 -17.26 14.27
C ASP A 103 -13.84 -16.80 15.62
N GLY A 104 -14.67 -16.22 16.46
CA GLY A 104 -14.23 -15.63 17.73
C GLY A 104 -13.56 -16.64 18.67
N GLN A 105 -13.93 -17.93 18.61
CA GLN A 105 -13.30 -18.96 19.43
C GLN A 105 -11.88 -19.26 18.92
N LYS A 106 -11.70 -19.43 17.62
CA LYS A 106 -10.38 -19.65 17.01
C LYS A 106 -9.47 -18.43 17.14
N ALA A 107 -10.04 -17.23 17.02
CA ALA A 107 -9.31 -15.99 17.25
C ALA A 107 -8.78 -15.90 18.68
N THR A 108 -9.66 -16.20 19.68
CA THR A 108 -9.28 -16.24 21.08
C THR A 108 -8.15 -17.25 21.35
N GLU A 109 -8.24 -18.43 20.78
CA GLU A 109 -7.21 -19.47 20.90
C GLU A 109 -5.88 -19.01 20.29
N ALA A 110 -5.91 -18.40 19.10
CA ALA A 110 -4.71 -17.87 18.43
C ALA A 110 -4.03 -16.78 19.28
N ILE A 111 -4.81 -15.89 19.91
CA ILE A 111 -4.29 -14.86 20.82
C ILE A 111 -3.62 -15.49 22.04
N LYS A 112 -4.26 -16.47 22.69
CA LYS A 112 -3.68 -17.16 23.86
C LYS A 112 -2.35 -17.83 23.52
N VAL A 113 -2.28 -18.52 22.38
CA VAL A 113 -1.03 -19.14 21.91
C VAL A 113 0.04 -18.10 21.67
N ALA A 114 -0.31 -16.94 21.10
CA ALA A 114 0.65 -15.87 20.83
C ALA A 114 1.19 -15.21 22.12
N TYR A 115 0.35 -15.02 23.14
CA TYR A 115 0.80 -14.50 24.45
C TYR A 115 1.73 -15.49 25.17
N ALA A 116 1.37 -16.77 25.18
CA ALA A 116 2.22 -17.82 25.75
C ALA A 116 3.60 -17.88 25.08
N ALA A 117 3.68 -17.73 23.74
CA ALA A 117 4.94 -17.75 23.01
C ALA A 117 5.91 -16.62 23.39
N ILE A 118 5.39 -15.48 23.85
CA ILE A 118 6.19 -14.34 24.35
C ILE A 118 6.32 -14.32 25.88
N GLY A 119 5.85 -15.38 26.56
CA GLY A 119 6.01 -15.57 28.01
C GLY A 119 5.08 -14.67 28.86
N LEU A 120 3.93 -14.30 28.34
CA LEU A 120 2.89 -13.56 29.06
C LEU A 120 1.74 -14.47 29.48
N GLU A 121 1.01 -14.02 30.51
CA GLU A 121 -0.23 -14.65 30.94
C GLU A 121 -1.33 -14.48 29.88
N GLU A 122 -2.38 -15.32 29.92
CA GLU A 122 -3.52 -15.22 29.03
C GLU A 122 -4.26 -13.88 29.24
N PRO A 123 -4.48 -13.08 28.18
CA PRO A 123 -5.21 -11.83 28.28
C PRO A 123 -6.72 -12.05 28.33
N GLU A 124 -7.47 -11.06 28.79
CA GLU A 124 -8.87 -10.91 28.43
C GLU A 124 -8.96 -10.64 26.92
N VAL A 125 -9.69 -11.48 26.15
CA VAL A 125 -9.86 -11.28 24.70
C VAL A 125 -11.25 -10.73 24.40
N ILE A 126 -11.29 -9.59 23.72
CA ILE A 126 -12.54 -8.91 23.35
C ILE A 126 -12.65 -8.91 21.82
N ILE A 127 -13.74 -9.51 21.34
CA ILE A 127 -14.05 -9.50 19.91
C ILE A 127 -14.87 -8.26 19.59
N CYS A 128 -14.38 -7.47 18.62
CA CYS A 128 -14.96 -6.22 18.18
C CYS A 128 -15.46 -6.34 16.73
N SER A 129 -16.54 -5.64 16.40
CA SER A 129 -17.15 -5.68 15.06
C SER A 129 -16.37 -4.90 14.01
N SER A 130 -15.49 -4.00 14.44
CA SER A 130 -14.61 -3.19 13.58
C SER A 130 -13.45 -2.61 14.39
N PRO A 131 -12.42 -2.04 13.72
CA PRO A 131 -11.40 -1.24 14.40
C PRO A 131 -11.96 0.00 15.12
N ARG A 132 -13.06 0.57 14.61
CA ARG A 132 -13.78 1.66 15.28
C ARG A 132 -14.40 1.20 16.60
N ASP A 133 -15.05 0.06 16.60
CA ASP A 133 -15.65 -0.53 17.81
C ASP A 133 -14.57 -0.82 18.86
N ALA A 134 -13.44 -1.42 18.45
CA ALA A 134 -12.30 -1.63 19.34
C ALA A 134 -11.80 -0.32 19.95
N PHE A 135 -11.63 0.71 19.13
CA PHE A 135 -11.22 2.03 19.61
C PHE A 135 -12.18 2.60 20.65
N LEU A 136 -13.50 2.54 20.39
CA LEU A 136 -14.52 3.02 21.31
C LEU A 136 -14.51 2.25 22.63
N GLN A 137 -14.33 0.92 22.59
CA GLN A 137 -14.26 0.09 23.79
C GLN A 137 -12.99 0.39 24.61
N ILE A 138 -11.84 0.57 23.95
CA ILE A 138 -10.59 0.99 24.59
C ILE A 138 -10.81 2.36 25.27
N PHE A 139 -11.37 3.31 24.51
CA PHE A 139 -11.61 4.65 24.98
C PHE A 139 -12.54 4.71 26.18
N ASN A 140 -13.68 4.02 26.14
CA ASN A 140 -14.64 3.99 27.25
C ASN A 140 -14.03 3.40 28.53
N ARG A 141 -13.19 2.36 28.41
CA ARG A 141 -12.47 1.78 29.56
C ARG A 141 -11.46 2.74 30.19
N LEU A 142 -10.96 3.72 29.41
CA LEU A 142 -10.04 4.76 29.90
C LEU A 142 -10.79 5.95 30.54
N LYS A 143 -12.06 6.19 30.11
CA LYS A 143 -12.87 7.34 30.55
C LYS A 143 -13.55 7.15 31.91
N ASP A 144 -13.79 5.92 32.33
CA ASP A 144 -14.59 5.58 33.50
C ASP A 144 -13.97 5.99 34.86
N ASP A 145 -12.96 6.85 34.87
CA ASP A 145 -12.29 7.29 36.09
C ASP A 145 -12.04 8.79 36.17
N ASP A 146 -12.56 9.41 37.23
CA ASP A 146 -12.39 10.83 37.58
C ASP A 146 -10.97 11.20 38.09
N SER A 147 -9.99 10.28 37.99
CA SER A 147 -8.66 10.51 38.54
C SER A 147 -7.76 11.35 37.64
N GLN A 148 -7.11 12.36 38.23
CA GLN A 148 -6.21 13.30 37.54
C GLN A 148 -4.85 12.71 37.09
N ASN A 149 -4.63 11.38 37.23
CA ASN A 149 -3.36 10.70 36.91
C ASN A 149 -3.52 9.62 35.82
N CYS A 150 -3.87 10.04 34.60
CA CYS A 150 -4.15 9.14 33.49
C CYS A 150 -3.01 8.22 33.03
N SER A 151 -1.73 8.58 33.22
CA SER A 151 -0.61 7.78 32.66
C SER A 151 -0.37 6.48 33.43
N ASP A 152 -0.51 6.49 34.75
CA ASP A 152 -0.27 5.33 35.59
C ASP A 152 -1.43 4.33 35.55
N GLU A 153 -2.64 4.86 35.36
CA GLU A 153 -3.88 4.09 35.34
C GLU A 153 -4.09 3.36 34.01
N TYR A 154 -3.70 3.97 32.88
CA TYR A 154 -3.62 3.31 31.59
C TYR A 154 -2.75 2.04 31.66
N SER A 155 -1.56 2.15 32.24
CA SER A 155 -0.64 1.02 32.44
C SER A 155 -1.18 -0.01 33.41
N ASN A 156 -2.01 0.39 34.36
CA ASN A 156 -2.60 -0.52 35.35
C ASN A 156 -3.78 -1.32 34.78
N ARG A 157 -4.60 -0.76 33.90
CA ARG A 157 -5.80 -1.40 33.34
C ARG A 157 -5.51 -2.23 32.10
N LEU A 158 -4.83 -1.67 31.12
CA LEU A 158 -4.54 -2.36 29.85
C LEU A 158 -3.18 -3.06 29.85
N GLY A 159 -2.23 -2.58 30.66
CA GLY A 159 -0.84 -2.97 30.57
C GLY A 159 -0.13 -2.29 29.40
N LYS A 160 1.11 -2.70 29.15
CA LYS A 160 1.91 -2.16 28.03
C LYS A 160 1.37 -2.63 26.69
N ASN A 161 1.46 -1.79 25.67
CA ASN A 161 1.20 -2.20 24.30
C ASN A 161 2.29 -3.16 23.83
N LEU A 162 1.90 -4.26 23.21
CA LEU A 162 2.80 -5.34 22.81
C LEU A 162 3.18 -5.31 21.33
N HIS A 163 2.75 -4.31 20.58
CA HIS A 163 3.02 -4.20 19.13
C HIS A 163 4.48 -4.51 18.78
N GLN A 164 5.43 -3.84 19.43
CA GLN A 164 6.85 -4.08 19.16
C GLN A 164 7.33 -5.49 19.50
N LYS A 165 6.76 -6.13 20.52
CA LYS A 165 7.14 -7.50 20.91
C LYS A 165 6.67 -8.55 19.90
N TRP A 166 5.56 -8.30 19.21
CA TRP A 166 5.00 -9.23 18.23
C TRP A 166 5.61 -9.07 16.84
N MET A 167 6.04 -7.84 16.49
CA MET A 167 6.59 -7.51 15.16
C MET A 167 8.10 -7.68 15.05
N SER A 168 8.82 -7.83 16.16
CA SER A 168 10.28 -7.90 16.16
C SER A 168 10.89 -9.28 16.45
N PRO A 169 10.27 -10.42 16.11
CA PRO A 169 10.91 -11.70 16.37
C PRO A 169 12.17 -11.92 15.54
N VAL A 170 12.20 -11.39 14.31
CA VAL A 170 13.37 -11.52 13.42
C VAL A 170 14.59 -10.85 14.02
N GLY A 171 14.41 -9.72 14.73
CA GLY A 171 15.48 -8.98 15.37
C GLY A 171 16.17 -9.69 16.51
N GLU A 172 15.44 -10.46 17.31
CA GLU A 172 15.99 -11.16 18.49
C GLU A 172 16.43 -12.59 18.20
N PHE A 173 15.93 -13.22 17.12
CA PHE A 173 16.03 -14.66 16.93
C PHE A 173 16.80 -15.10 15.69
N ALA A 174 17.15 -14.17 14.81
CA ALA A 174 17.99 -14.48 13.68
C ALA A 174 19.43 -14.73 14.13
N SER A 175 20.07 -15.76 13.57
CA SER A 175 21.52 -15.96 13.71
C SER A 175 22.25 -14.65 13.39
N PRO A 176 23.41 -14.36 14.02
CA PRO A 176 24.23 -13.17 13.69
C PRO A 176 24.49 -12.99 12.19
N ALA A 177 24.43 -14.05 11.41
CA ALA A 177 24.51 -14.01 9.96
C ALA A 177 23.30 -13.31 9.31
N VAL A 178 22.09 -13.44 9.84
CA VAL A 178 20.86 -12.84 9.29
C VAL A 178 20.81 -11.34 9.55
N TRP A 179 21.39 -10.84 10.64
CA TRP A 179 21.52 -9.42 10.94
C TRP A 179 22.40 -8.65 9.95
N LYS A 180 23.24 -9.35 9.22
CA LYS A 180 24.09 -8.75 8.20
C LYS A 180 23.39 -8.52 6.86
N TYR A 181 22.18 -9.07 6.70
CA TYR A 181 21.33 -8.81 5.56
C TYR A 181 20.50 -7.55 5.85
N GLU A 182 21.04 -6.37 5.55
CA GLU A 182 20.29 -5.12 5.57
C GLU A 182 19.33 -5.07 4.37
N ILE A 183 18.24 -5.84 4.43
CA ILE A 183 17.12 -5.63 3.52
C ILE A 183 16.29 -4.49 4.09
N ARG A 184 16.75 -3.28 3.88
CA ARG A 184 15.98 -2.07 4.20
C ARG A 184 14.87 -1.91 3.16
N ARG A 185 13.62 -2.16 3.62
CA ARG A 185 12.36 -1.84 2.93
C ARG A 185 12.20 -2.44 1.54
N MET A 186 11.81 -3.70 1.47
CA MET A 186 10.90 -4.09 0.40
C MET A 186 9.63 -3.26 0.54
N ARG A 187 9.31 -2.47 -0.46
CA ARG A 187 8.08 -1.69 -0.52
C ARG A 187 6.91 -2.63 -0.83
N ILE A 188 6.54 -3.48 0.15
CA ILE A 188 5.29 -4.22 0.16
C ILE A 188 4.28 -3.38 0.94
N GLU A 189 4.09 -2.15 0.52
CA GLU A 189 2.97 -1.34 0.97
C GLU A 189 1.81 -1.67 0.04
N SER A 190 0.80 -2.41 0.53
CA SER A 190 -0.45 -2.41 -0.18
C SER A 190 -1.12 -1.06 0.07
N GLU A 191 -1.65 -0.44 -0.98
CA GLU A 191 -2.38 0.83 -0.91
C GLU A 191 -3.53 0.76 0.12
N ALA A 192 -4.15 -0.41 0.27
CA ALA A 192 -5.17 -0.66 1.28
C ALA A 192 -4.68 -0.51 2.74
N ASP A 193 -3.43 -0.87 3.05
CA ASP A 193 -2.91 -0.79 4.42
C ASP A 193 -2.52 0.62 4.82
N SER A 194 -1.89 1.36 3.91
CA SER A 194 -1.56 2.76 4.15
C SER A 194 -2.84 3.56 4.33
N THR A 195 -3.86 3.22 3.56
CA THR A 195 -5.19 3.83 3.65
C THR A 195 -5.89 3.49 4.96
N LEU A 196 -5.95 2.22 5.36
CA LEU A 196 -6.59 1.80 6.61
C LEU A 196 -5.85 2.35 7.84
N SER A 197 -4.53 2.40 7.82
CA SER A 197 -3.74 3.05 8.87
C SER A 197 -3.98 4.57 8.92
N SER A 198 -4.15 5.22 7.78
CA SER A 198 -4.54 6.63 7.68
C SER A 198 -5.93 6.87 8.24
N LEU A 199 -6.90 6.03 7.91
CA LEU A 199 -8.26 6.10 8.43
C LEU A 199 -8.33 5.93 9.96
N MET A 200 -7.52 5.03 10.52
CA MET A 200 -7.40 4.90 11.98
C MET A 200 -6.81 6.15 12.61
N ARG A 201 -5.81 6.75 11.99
CA ARG A 201 -5.23 8.01 12.45
C ARG A 201 -6.27 9.13 12.44
N GLU A 202 -7.00 9.30 11.34
CA GLU A 202 -8.07 10.28 11.22
C GLU A 202 -9.18 10.04 12.25
N LEU A 203 -9.58 8.79 12.48
CA LEU A 203 -10.57 8.43 13.50
C LEU A 203 -10.10 8.89 14.89
N VAL A 204 -8.88 8.55 15.28
CA VAL A 204 -8.29 8.96 16.56
C VAL A 204 -8.22 10.48 16.67
N GLU A 205 -7.73 11.16 15.63
CA GLU A 205 -7.59 12.61 15.62
C GLU A 205 -8.95 13.35 15.63
N SER A 206 -9.95 12.85 14.90
CA SER A 206 -11.29 13.45 14.89
C SER A 206 -11.97 13.31 16.26
N TYR A 207 -11.80 12.15 16.89
CA TYR A 207 -12.36 11.91 18.21
C TYR A 207 -11.70 12.75 19.29
N VAL A 208 -10.38 12.87 19.27
CA VAL A 208 -9.60 13.73 20.18
C VAL A 208 -9.98 15.22 20.01
N ARG A 209 -10.28 15.67 18.78
CA ARG A 209 -10.72 17.05 18.51
C ARG A 209 -12.15 17.33 18.94
N SER A 210 -13.06 16.36 18.85
CA SER A 210 -14.47 16.53 19.22
C SER A 210 -14.71 16.63 20.72
N GLU A 211 -13.81 16.08 21.52
CA GLU A 211 -13.85 16.10 22.99
C GLU A 211 -12.90 17.18 23.54
N GLN A 212 -13.29 18.47 23.44
CA GLN A 212 -12.48 19.63 23.91
C GLN A 212 -12.00 19.54 25.37
N THR A 213 -12.61 18.71 26.20
CA THR A 213 -12.22 18.46 27.60
C THR A 213 -11.01 17.53 27.74
N MET A 214 -10.60 16.84 26.67
CA MET A 214 -9.65 15.73 26.73
C MET A 214 -8.21 16.08 26.30
N GLY A 215 -7.96 17.28 25.84
CA GLY A 215 -6.63 17.69 25.36
C GLY A 215 -5.49 17.53 26.38
N ASN A 216 -5.81 17.50 27.69
CA ASN A 216 -4.85 17.27 28.77
C ASN A 216 -4.83 15.82 29.29
N LEU A 217 -5.78 14.99 28.89
CA LEU A 217 -5.97 13.61 29.40
C LEU A 217 -5.28 12.54 28.54
N PHE A 218 -4.85 12.89 27.32
CA PHE A 218 -4.21 11.94 26.42
C PHE A 218 -2.72 12.20 26.29
N PRO A 219 -1.89 11.53 27.10
CA PRO A 219 -0.44 11.53 26.90
C PRO A 219 -0.09 10.87 25.55
N ASN A 220 1.13 11.11 25.08
CA ASN A 220 1.72 10.57 23.84
C ASN A 220 1.55 9.03 23.65
N ASN A 221 1.08 8.32 24.66
CA ASN A 221 0.84 6.88 24.67
C ASN A 221 -0.36 6.43 23.81
N LEU A 222 -1.32 7.31 23.48
CA LEU A 222 -2.37 6.99 22.49
C LEU A 222 -1.84 6.92 21.05
N LEU A 223 -0.64 7.42 20.82
CA LEU A 223 0.06 7.21 19.55
C LEU A 223 0.25 5.71 19.25
N SER A 224 0.31 4.86 20.28
CA SER A 224 0.37 3.40 20.13
C SER A 224 -0.92 2.78 19.55
N LEU A 225 -2.07 3.42 19.71
CA LEU A 225 -3.33 3.00 19.09
C LEU A 225 -3.37 3.30 17.58
N LYS A 226 -2.46 4.14 17.09
CA LYS A 226 -2.35 4.48 15.65
C LYS A 226 -1.74 3.34 14.83
N SER A 227 -1.22 2.31 15.47
CA SER A 227 -0.52 1.20 14.82
C SER A 227 -1.01 -0.15 15.36
N PRO A 228 -2.27 -0.56 15.06
CA PRO A 228 -2.72 -1.92 15.38
C PRO A 228 -1.95 -2.93 14.53
N GLU A 229 -1.90 -4.18 14.99
CA GLU A 229 -1.47 -5.28 14.14
C GLU A 229 -2.56 -5.55 13.10
N THR A 230 -2.19 -5.36 11.84
CA THR A 230 -3.09 -5.62 10.71
C THR A 230 -2.82 -7.01 10.14
N PRO A 231 -3.81 -7.65 9.49
CA PRO A 231 -3.56 -8.88 8.76
C PRO A 231 -2.41 -8.75 7.75
N THR A 232 -2.19 -7.56 7.19
CA THR A 232 -1.12 -7.34 6.22
C THR A 232 0.24 -7.12 6.88
N SER A 233 0.30 -6.48 8.06
CA SER A 233 1.57 -6.42 8.81
C SER A 233 2.05 -7.82 9.19
N LEU A 234 1.14 -8.67 9.69
CA LEU A 234 1.43 -10.08 9.98
C LEU A 234 1.83 -10.85 8.72
N PHE A 235 1.11 -10.66 7.62
CA PHE A 235 1.42 -11.30 6.34
C PHE A 235 2.83 -10.93 5.86
N LYS A 236 3.21 -9.67 5.96
CA LYS A 236 4.54 -9.18 5.57
C LYS A 236 5.64 -9.88 6.36
N GLU A 237 5.49 -9.97 7.68
CA GLU A 237 6.48 -10.63 8.55
C GLU A 237 6.56 -12.14 8.28
N ILE A 238 5.42 -12.82 8.16
CA ILE A 238 5.34 -14.25 7.80
C ILE A 238 6.04 -14.49 6.47
N TYR A 239 5.72 -13.66 5.48
CA TYR A 239 6.23 -13.78 4.14
C TYR A 239 7.74 -13.58 4.09
N LEU A 240 8.26 -12.50 4.69
CA LEU A 240 9.69 -12.22 4.75
C LEU A 240 10.43 -13.37 5.44
N THR A 241 9.94 -13.82 6.59
CA THR A 241 10.57 -14.93 7.33
C THR A 241 10.58 -16.22 6.50
N GLN A 242 9.47 -16.55 5.86
CA GLN A 242 9.36 -17.73 5.00
C GLN A 242 10.26 -17.64 3.77
N TRP A 243 10.35 -16.47 3.18
CA TRP A 243 11.22 -16.20 2.07
C TRP A 243 12.71 -16.35 2.45
N TYR A 244 13.14 -15.86 3.60
CA TYR A 244 14.50 -16.08 4.13
C TYR A 244 14.81 -17.57 4.27
N ILE A 245 13.89 -18.33 4.83
CA ILE A 245 14.08 -19.78 5.02
C ILE A 245 14.18 -20.49 3.66
N SER A 246 13.26 -20.20 2.73
CA SER A 246 13.13 -20.96 1.48
C SER A 246 14.13 -20.51 0.40
N SER A 247 14.43 -19.21 0.31
CA SER A 247 15.25 -18.65 -0.77
C SER A 247 16.71 -18.53 -0.39
N LEU A 248 17.01 -18.26 0.89
CA LEU A 248 18.38 -18.11 1.37
C LEU A 248 18.87 -19.32 2.20
N GLY A 249 18.02 -20.32 2.46
CA GLY A 249 18.39 -21.48 3.26
C GLY A 249 18.68 -21.16 4.73
N VAL A 250 18.15 -20.06 5.25
CA VAL A 250 18.41 -19.60 6.63
C VAL A 250 17.77 -20.56 7.63
N ASN A 251 18.58 -21.08 8.56
CA ASN A 251 18.07 -21.86 9.68
C ASN A 251 17.64 -20.90 10.79
N ILE A 252 16.36 -20.92 11.12
CA ILE A 252 15.82 -20.13 12.25
C ILE A 252 15.78 -20.96 13.52
N SER A 253 15.93 -20.29 14.68
CA SER A 253 15.86 -20.94 15.98
C SER A 253 14.48 -21.57 16.23
N GLN A 254 14.40 -22.53 17.15
CA GLN A 254 13.14 -23.14 17.53
C GLN A 254 12.13 -22.10 18.03
N LYS A 255 12.58 -21.09 18.78
CA LYS A 255 11.75 -19.99 19.26
C LYS A 255 11.22 -19.13 18.10
N ALA A 256 12.04 -18.84 17.09
CA ALA A 256 11.60 -18.12 15.90
C ALA A 256 10.57 -18.92 15.08
N GLN A 257 10.70 -20.24 15.01
CA GLN A 257 9.71 -21.13 14.39
C GLN A 257 8.37 -21.08 15.12
N GLU A 258 8.38 -21.06 16.45
CA GLU A 258 7.19 -20.95 17.28
C GLU A 258 6.47 -19.62 17.06
N ILE A 259 7.20 -18.51 17.05
CA ILE A 259 6.65 -17.18 16.78
C ILE A 259 6.06 -17.10 15.36
N LEU A 260 6.75 -17.63 14.36
CA LEU A 260 6.23 -17.70 12.98
C LEU A 260 4.93 -18.50 12.92
N ARG A 261 4.83 -19.60 13.70
CA ARG A 261 3.59 -20.36 13.82
C ARG A 261 2.46 -19.53 14.43
N CYS A 262 2.76 -18.77 15.50
CA CYS A 262 1.79 -17.88 16.12
C CYS A 262 1.31 -16.80 15.17
N GLN A 263 2.21 -16.14 14.44
CA GLN A 263 1.86 -15.13 13.45
C GLN A 263 0.93 -15.70 12.36
N LYS A 264 1.18 -16.94 11.91
CA LYS A 264 0.29 -17.62 10.94
C LYS A 264 -1.10 -17.85 11.51
N LEU A 265 -1.22 -18.30 12.76
CA LEU A 265 -2.52 -18.47 13.42
C LEU A 265 -3.27 -17.14 13.58
N LEU A 266 -2.58 -16.08 13.97
CA LEU A 266 -3.16 -14.74 14.07
C LEU A 266 -3.64 -14.25 12.70
N PHE A 267 -2.83 -14.39 11.67
CA PHE A 267 -3.20 -14.02 10.30
C PHE A 267 -4.42 -14.80 9.80
N GLU A 268 -4.48 -16.10 10.08
CA GLU A 268 -5.55 -16.98 9.61
C GLU A 268 -6.88 -16.73 10.34
N HIS A 269 -6.84 -16.44 11.65
CA HIS A 269 -8.04 -16.41 12.49
C HIS A 269 -8.46 -15.04 12.99
N CYS A 270 -7.59 -14.02 12.91
CA CYS A 270 -7.90 -12.67 13.40
C CYS A 270 -8.07 -11.68 12.24
N GLY A 271 -8.76 -10.57 12.53
CA GLY A 271 -8.70 -9.35 11.75
C GLY A 271 -7.62 -8.41 12.32
N TRP A 272 -8.00 -7.18 12.67
CA TRP A 272 -7.09 -6.24 13.31
C TRP A 272 -6.96 -6.53 14.80
N ILE A 273 -5.76 -6.35 15.36
CA ILE A 273 -5.45 -6.72 16.73
C ILE A 273 -4.85 -5.51 17.45
N PHE A 274 -5.38 -5.20 18.62
CA PHE A 274 -4.83 -4.21 19.54
C PHE A 274 -4.35 -4.95 20.80
N PRO A 275 -3.08 -5.39 20.85
CA PRO A 275 -2.57 -6.22 21.91
C PRO A 275 -2.02 -5.38 23.07
N PHE A 276 -2.59 -5.55 24.25
CA PHE A 276 -2.08 -5.01 25.51
C PHE A 276 -1.75 -6.16 26.48
N GLU A 277 -0.92 -5.91 27.46
CA GLU A 277 -0.39 -6.94 28.36
C GLU A 277 -1.47 -7.76 29.08
N LYS A 278 -2.60 -7.14 29.43
CA LYS A 278 -3.70 -7.78 30.17
C LYS A 278 -4.95 -8.05 29.33
N ILE A 279 -5.10 -7.36 28.23
CA ILE A 279 -6.30 -7.39 27.40
C ILE A 279 -5.92 -7.28 25.92
N CYS A 280 -6.66 -7.99 25.06
CA CYS A 280 -6.44 -7.96 23.63
C CYS A 280 -7.77 -7.73 22.90
N PHE A 281 -7.85 -6.66 22.10
CA PHE A 281 -9.01 -6.43 21.25
C PHE A 281 -8.73 -7.00 19.88
N VAL A 282 -9.65 -7.85 19.40
CA VAL A 282 -9.56 -8.50 18.09
C VAL A 282 -10.77 -8.08 17.27
N CYS A 283 -10.53 -7.38 16.18
CA CYS A 283 -11.59 -6.88 15.32
C CYS A 283 -12.01 -7.93 14.30
N ASP A 284 -13.27 -7.88 13.94
CA ASP A 284 -13.77 -8.57 12.77
C ASP A 284 -13.12 -8.01 11.49
N ARG A 285 -13.15 -8.78 10.41
CA ARG A 285 -12.69 -8.36 9.10
C ARG A 285 -13.76 -7.53 8.41
N PRO A 286 -13.41 -6.66 7.45
CA PRO A 286 -14.42 -5.98 6.67
C PRO A 286 -15.30 -7.02 5.94
N ARG A 287 -16.58 -6.76 5.84
CA ARG A 287 -17.53 -7.56 5.05
C ARG A 287 -17.28 -7.41 3.57
N HIS A 288 -16.96 -6.18 3.17
CA HIS A 288 -16.64 -5.82 1.80
C HIS A 288 -15.30 -5.08 1.73
N LEU A 289 -14.51 -5.49 0.76
CA LEU A 289 -13.23 -4.86 0.41
C LEU A 289 -13.09 -4.98 -1.11
N ARG A 290 -13.27 -3.86 -1.82
CA ARG A 290 -13.37 -3.82 -3.28
C ARG A 290 -12.22 -3.03 -3.89
N PHE A 291 -11.69 -3.56 -4.99
CA PHE A 291 -10.57 -2.97 -5.72
C PHE A 291 -10.87 -2.91 -7.21
N ASP A 292 -10.22 -1.99 -7.91
CA ASP A 292 -10.18 -1.96 -9.37
C ASP A 292 -9.13 -2.94 -9.94
N SER A 293 -9.01 -2.96 -11.27
CA SER A 293 -8.03 -3.80 -11.98
C SER A 293 -6.56 -3.43 -11.71
N GLN A 294 -6.32 -2.24 -11.16
CA GLN A 294 -4.99 -1.76 -10.76
C GLN A 294 -4.72 -1.97 -9.26
N ASN A 295 -5.60 -2.72 -8.56
CA ASN A 295 -5.48 -3.03 -7.14
C ASN A 295 -5.66 -1.81 -6.21
N ARG A 296 -6.31 -0.74 -6.68
CA ARG A 296 -6.66 0.43 -5.87
C ARG A 296 -8.05 0.26 -5.28
N LEU A 297 -8.30 0.75 -4.07
CA LEU A 297 -9.64 0.75 -3.48
C LEU A 297 -10.64 1.45 -4.42
N HIS A 298 -11.73 0.75 -4.75
CA HIS A 298 -12.70 1.22 -5.73
C HIS A 298 -14.06 0.55 -5.56
N ALA A 299 -15.11 1.37 -5.63
CA ALA A 299 -16.49 0.91 -5.81
C ALA A 299 -17.34 2.01 -6.46
N GLU A 300 -18.44 1.64 -7.10
CA GLU A 300 -19.36 2.54 -7.81
C GLU A 300 -20.74 2.51 -7.14
N GLY A 301 -21.10 3.59 -6.44
CA GLY A 301 -22.36 3.69 -5.71
C GLY A 301 -22.47 2.83 -4.46
N GLU A 302 -21.38 2.17 -4.09
CA GLU A 302 -21.26 1.29 -2.92
C GLU A 302 -19.98 1.60 -2.15
N PRO A 303 -19.89 1.22 -0.87
CA PRO A 303 -18.64 1.37 -0.12
C PRO A 303 -17.57 0.41 -0.65
N ALA A 304 -16.35 0.92 -0.81
CA ALA A 304 -15.18 0.08 -1.11
C ALA A 304 -14.73 -0.72 0.12
N ILE A 305 -14.94 -0.18 1.33
CA ILE A 305 -14.70 -0.86 2.61
C ILE A 305 -15.96 -0.75 3.45
N GLU A 306 -16.41 -1.87 4.02
CA GLU A 306 -17.55 -1.91 4.94
C GLU A 306 -17.35 -2.97 6.01
N PHE A 307 -17.56 -2.59 7.27
CA PHE A 307 -17.50 -3.46 8.45
C PHE A 307 -18.90 -3.88 8.94
N ALA A 308 -18.93 -4.83 9.87
CA ALA A 308 -20.14 -5.41 10.40
C ALA A 308 -21.04 -4.41 11.15
N ASP A 309 -20.45 -3.39 11.78
CA ASP A 309 -21.13 -2.32 12.51
C ASP A 309 -21.63 -1.17 11.60
N GLY A 310 -21.49 -1.31 10.30
CA GLY A 310 -21.85 -0.29 9.32
C GLY A 310 -20.79 0.82 9.15
N TRP A 311 -19.63 0.70 9.79
CA TRP A 311 -18.50 1.58 9.51
C TRP A 311 -17.99 1.32 8.10
N LYS A 312 -18.00 2.36 7.23
CA LYS A 312 -17.79 2.20 5.79
C LYS A 312 -17.10 3.40 5.17
N PHE A 313 -16.45 3.15 4.02
CA PHE A 313 -15.72 4.15 3.27
C PHE A 313 -15.91 3.94 1.79
N TYR A 314 -16.06 5.07 1.08
CA TYR A 314 -16.21 5.11 -0.35
C TYR A 314 -14.91 5.52 -1.01
N TYR A 315 -14.54 4.81 -2.06
CA TYR A 315 -13.34 5.08 -2.86
C TYR A 315 -13.64 4.90 -4.33
N TYR A 316 -13.06 5.77 -5.14
CA TYR A 316 -13.06 5.64 -6.59
C TYR A 316 -11.62 5.76 -7.09
N GLN A 317 -11.09 4.71 -7.72
CA GLN A 317 -9.72 4.61 -8.23
C GLN A 317 -8.63 5.06 -7.22
N GLY A 318 -8.76 4.62 -5.96
CA GLY A 318 -7.83 4.94 -4.88
C GLY A 318 -8.11 6.26 -4.15
N VAL A 319 -8.99 7.11 -4.67
CA VAL A 319 -9.35 8.38 -4.04
C VAL A 319 -10.56 8.21 -3.14
N ARG A 320 -10.43 8.64 -1.88
CA ARG A 320 -11.54 8.62 -0.92
C ARG A 320 -12.60 9.63 -1.32
N LEU A 321 -13.85 9.17 -1.40
CA LEU A 321 -15.01 9.99 -1.68
C LEU A 321 -15.75 10.38 -0.41
N PRO A 322 -16.29 11.60 -0.32
CA PRO A 322 -17.38 11.92 0.59
C PRO A 322 -18.56 10.96 0.38
N GLU A 323 -19.30 10.69 1.45
CA GLU A 323 -20.45 9.76 1.40
C GLU A 323 -21.49 10.18 0.37
N GLU A 324 -21.69 11.48 0.16
CA GLU A 324 -22.64 12.05 -0.82
C GLU A 324 -22.28 11.67 -2.26
N TYR A 325 -20.99 11.65 -2.63
CA TYR A 325 -20.53 11.21 -3.96
C TYR A 325 -20.48 9.67 -4.03
N GLY A 326 -20.00 9.04 -2.97
CA GLY A 326 -19.75 7.61 -2.95
C GLY A 326 -21.00 6.73 -2.95
N LYS A 327 -22.12 7.22 -2.40
CA LYS A 327 -23.41 6.52 -2.43
C LYS A 327 -24.07 6.49 -3.79
N VAL A 328 -23.61 7.31 -4.71
CA VAL A 328 -24.21 7.51 -6.02
C VAL A 328 -23.29 6.92 -7.08
N HIS A 329 -23.88 6.10 -7.96
CA HIS A 329 -23.12 5.53 -9.07
C HIS A 329 -22.58 6.66 -9.99
N PRO A 330 -21.36 6.58 -10.55
CA PRO A 330 -20.78 7.64 -11.39
C PRO A 330 -21.65 8.11 -12.53
N ASN A 331 -22.49 7.24 -13.11
CA ASN A 331 -23.46 7.61 -14.13
C ASN A 331 -24.54 8.61 -13.67
N GLN A 332 -24.70 8.78 -12.36
CA GLN A 332 -25.66 9.68 -11.73
C GLN A 332 -24.98 10.88 -11.04
N TRP A 333 -23.64 10.97 -11.11
CA TRP A 333 -22.92 12.12 -10.58
C TRP A 333 -23.31 13.38 -11.33
N GLN A 334 -23.40 14.50 -10.62
CA GLN A 334 -23.85 15.77 -11.16
C GLN A 334 -22.65 16.65 -11.52
N SER A 335 -22.60 17.13 -12.75
CA SER A 335 -21.52 18.01 -13.22
C SER A 335 -21.41 19.31 -12.41
N GLN A 336 -22.53 19.76 -11.83
CA GLN A 336 -22.59 20.96 -10.96
C GLN A 336 -21.74 20.83 -9.69
N TRP A 337 -21.45 19.59 -9.23
CA TRP A 337 -20.56 19.39 -8.07
C TRP A 337 -19.16 19.92 -8.32
N LEU A 338 -18.69 19.92 -9.56
CA LEU A 338 -17.39 20.48 -9.92
C LEU A 338 -17.28 21.98 -9.67
N LEU A 339 -18.40 22.71 -9.73
CA LEU A 339 -18.41 24.17 -9.55
C LEU A 339 -18.21 24.58 -8.09
N THR A 340 -18.42 23.66 -7.15
CA THR A 340 -18.34 23.90 -5.69
C THR A 340 -17.28 23.08 -5.00
N GLU A 341 -16.74 22.05 -5.66
CA GLU A 341 -15.71 21.18 -5.07
C GLU A 341 -14.34 21.89 -5.06
N GLU A 342 -13.77 22.10 -3.88
CA GLU A 342 -12.47 22.77 -3.72
C GLU A 342 -11.27 21.81 -3.81
N ASN A 343 -11.49 20.54 -3.51
CA ASN A 343 -10.42 19.54 -3.51
C ASN A 343 -10.07 19.11 -4.94
N ALA A 344 -8.83 19.38 -5.37
CA ALA A 344 -8.35 19.09 -6.73
C ALA A 344 -8.41 17.59 -7.08
N GLU A 345 -8.15 16.70 -6.10
CA GLU A 345 -8.24 15.24 -6.33
C GLU A 345 -9.69 14.78 -6.51
N LEU A 346 -10.62 15.32 -5.74
CA LEU A 346 -12.04 15.04 -5.92
C LEU A 346 -12.55 15.57 -7.24
N ARG A 347 -12.16 16.78 -7.65
CA ARG A 347 -12.48 17.32 -9.00
C ARG A 347 -11.97 16.40 -10.11
N ARG A 348 -10.71 15.96 -10.02
CA ARG A 348 -10.14 15.02 -10.99
C ARG A 348 -10.98 13.74 -11.11
N VAL A 349 -11.38 13.18 -9.97
CA VAL A 349 -12.20 11.96 -9.92
C VAL A 349 -13.60 12.19 -10.49
N LEU A 350 -14.24 13.30 -10.14
CA LEU A 350 -15.56 13.67 -10.69
C LEU A 350 -15.50 13.82 -12.20
N ILE A 351 -14.47 14.52 -12.72
CA ILE A 351 -14.26 14.66 -14.17
C ILE A 351 -14.13 13.30 -14.85
N GLN A 352 -13.34 12.39 -14.26
CA GLN A 352 -13.15 11.04 -14.80
C GLN A 352 -14.44 10.20 -14.78
N GLY A 353 -15.18 10.25 -13.69
CA GLY A 353 -16.38 9.44 -13.51
C GLY A 353 -17.59 9.96 -14.30
N ILE A 354 -17.72 11.28 -14.45
CA ILE A 354 -18.77 11.92 -15.24
C ILE A 354 -18.46 11.78 -16.73
N GLY A 355 -17.23 12.00 -17.12
CA GLY A 355 -16.76 12.01 -18.50
C GLY A 355 -17.00 13.35 -19.21
N TYR A 356 -16.12 13.67 -20.15
CA TYR A 356 -16.16 14.98 -20.83
C TYR A 356 -17.42 15.19 -21.64
N ASP A 357 -18.02 14.16 -22.23
CA ASP A 357 -19.22 14.29 -23.04
C ASP A 357 -20.41 14.83 -22.23
N ARG A 358 -20.58 14.31 -21.01
CA ARG A 358 -21.63 14.81 -20.10
C ARG A 358 -21.29 16.20 -19.57
N LEU A 359 -20.00 16.45 -19.24
CA LEU A 359 -19.57 17.77 -18.78
C LEU A 359 -19.85 18.86 -19.84
N ILE A 360 -19.57 18.58 -21.11
CA ILE A 360 -19.86 19.48 -22.23
C ILE A 360 -21.35 19.85 -22.28
N GLN A 361 -22.22 18.85 -22.11
CA GLN A 361 -23.68 19.04 -22.21
C GLN A 361 -24.26 19.70 -20.96
N GLU A 362 -23.90 19.19 -19.74
CA GLU A 362 -24.52 19.60 -18.48
C GLU A 362 -24.00 20.95 -17.97
N LEU A 363 -22.77 21.34 -18.33
CA LEU A 363 -22.17 22.63 -17.97
C LEU A 363 -22.17 23.66 -19.10
N GLU A 364 -22.88 23.35 -20.19
CA GLU A 364 -23.07 24.26 -21.35
C GLU A 364 -21.73 24.84 -21.85
N ALA A 365 -20.79 23.94 -22.19
CA ALA A 365 -19.46 24.32 -22.66
C ALA A 365 -19.53 25.33 -23.82
N LYS A 366 -18.79 26.42 -23.71
CA LYS A 366 -18.74 27.46 -24.75
C LYS A 366 -17.81 27.03 -25.86
N GLN A 367 -18.27 27.08 -27.09
CA GLN A 367 -17.42 26.90 -28.25
C GLN A 367 -16.61 28.18 -28.47
N ILE A 368 -15.27 28.02 -28.42
CA ILE A 368 -14.31 29.11 -28.66
C ILE A 368 -14.00 29.20 -30.16
N ASP A 369 -13.73 28.03 -30.78
CA ASP A 369 -13.38 27.93 -32.20
C ASP A 369 -13.79 26.58 -32.77
N SER A 370 -13.77 26.46 -34.10
CA SER A 370 -14.05 25.20 -34.81
C SER A 370 -13.27 25.12 -36.11
N TRP A 371 -12.85 23.89 -36.43
CA TRP A 371 -12.19 23.56 -37.68
C TRP A 371 -12.60 22.18 -38.18
N GLN A 372 -13.28 22.14 -39.34
CA GLN A 372 -13.92 20.93 -39.85
C GLN A 372 -14.86 20.27 -38.82
N GLU A 373 -14.69 18.99 -38.51
CA GLU A 373 -15.46 18.24 -37.49
C GLU A 373 -14.96 18.46 -36.04
N TYR A 374 -13.94 19.29 -35.85
CA TYR A 374 -13.39 19.60 -34.53
C TYR A 374 -13.94 20.91 -33.98
N ALA A 375 -14.17 20.93 -32.68
CA ALA A 375 -14.51 22.16 -31.96
C ALA A 375 -13.65 22.30 -30.69
N LEU A 376 -13.10 23.49 -30.50
CA LEU A 376 -12.45 23.86 -29.22
C LEU A 376 -13.53 24.43 -28.30
N LEU A 377 -13.72 23.77 -27.18
CA LEU A 377 -14.73 24.11 -26.18
C LEU A 377 -14.04 24.55 -24.88
N GLN A 378 -14.70 25.43 -24.12
CA GLN A 378 -14.25 25.88 -22.81
C GLN A 378 -15.39 25.74 -21.80
N ILE A 379 -15.04 25.21 -20.61
CA ILE A 379 -15.90 25.17 -19.43
C ILE A 379 -15.24 26.03 -18.37
N ASP A 380 -15.89 27.11 -17.97
CA ASP A 380 -15.42 28.01 -16.94
C ASP A 380 -15.78 27.46 -15.53
N ASN A 381 -14.94 27.77 -14.55
CA ASN A 381 -15.16 27.51 -13.11
C ASN A 381 -15.30 26.01 -12.71
N ALA A 382 -15.03 25.07 -13.59
CA ALA A 382 -15.14 23.63 -13.29
C ALA A 382 -13.82 23.02 -12.76
N ASP A 383 -12.71 23.78 -12.81
CA ASP A 383 -11.41 23.39 -12.28
C ASP A 383 -10.64 24.67 -11.87
N VAL A 384 -9.42 24.54 -11.32
CA VAL A 384 -8.52 25.66 -10.98
C VAL A 384 -8.29 26.57 -12.19
N GLU A 385 -8.14 25.97 -13.37
CA GLU A 385 -8.09 26.64 -14.66
C GLU A 385 -9.29 26.24 -15.50
N PRO A 386 -9.71 27.03 -16.49
CA PRO A 386 -10.78 26.65 -17.42
C PRO A 386 -10.47 25.30 -18.05
N ILE A 387 -11.47 24.42 -18.12
CA ILE A 387 -11.31 23.14 -18.84
C ILE A 387 -11.50 23.42 -20.33
N CYS A 388 -10.40 23.34 -21.08
CA CYS A 388 -10.44 23.40 -22.54
C CYS A 388 -10.44 22.00 -23.13
N LEU A 389 -11.36 21.74 -24.06
CA LEU A 389 -11.59 20.44 -24.68
C LEU A 389 -11.58 20.54 -26.18
N LEU A 390 -10.75 19.73 -26.82
CA LEU A 390 -10.87 19.48 -28.26
C LEU A 390 -11.89 18.36 -28.45
N LYS A 391 -13.06 18.73 -28.98
CA LYS A 391 -14.16 17.82 -29.30
C LYS A 391 -14.07 17.43 -30.77
N MET A 392 -14.16 16.14 -31.07
CA MET A 392 -14.36 15.61 -32.43
C MET A 392 -15.64 14.78 -32.48
N THR A 393 -16.41 14.93 -33.53
CA THR A 393 -17.54 14.05 -33.79
C THR A 393 -17.13 13.10 -34.93
N CYS A 394 -17.06 11.81 -34.65
CA CYS A 394 -16.74 10.81 -35.66
C CYS A 394 -17.81 10.83 -36.79
N PRO A 395 -17.44 11.13 -38.07
CA PRO A 395 -18.44 11.27 -39.15
C PRO A 395 -19.20 9.99 -39.47
N SER A 396 -18.56 8.83 -39.22
CA SER A 396 -19.14 7.53 -39.56
C SER A 396 -20.05 6.94 -38.47
N THR A 397 -19.76 7.23 -37.19
CA THR A 397 -20.48 6.65 -36.05
C THR A 397 -21.31 7.65 -35.28
N GLY A 398 -21.07 8.96 -35.43
CA GLY A 398 -21.65 10.02 -34.63
C GLY A 398 -21.12 10.06 -33.17
N LEU A 399 -20.17 9.20 -32.81
CA LEU A 399 -19.58 9.20 -31.46
C LEU A 399 -18.77 10.47 -31.25
N ILE A 400 -18.96 11.04 -30.08
CA ILE A 400 -18.21 12.22 -29.64
C ILE A 400 -16.95 11.75 -28.89
N HIS A 401 -15.82 12.27 -29.28
CA HIS A 401 -14.54 12.13 -28.55
C HIS A 401 -14.14 13.52 -28.07
N ALA A 402 -13.76 13.63 -26.82
CA ALA A 402 -13.27 14.87 -26.24
C ALA A 402 -11.96 14.63 -25.49
N LEU A 403 -10.97 15.47 -25.77
CA LEU A 403 -9.65 15.42 -25.13
C LEU A 403 -9.38 16.75 -24.43
N ARG A 404 -8.88 16.72 -23.21
CA ARG A 404 -8.43 17.92 -22.52
C ARG A 404 -7.15 18.44 -23.18
N VAL A 405 -7.16 19.74 -23.47
CA VAL A 405 -6.03 20.46 -24.07
C VAL A 405 -5.64 21.64 -23.18
N PRO A 406 -4.43 22.20 -23.33
CA PRO A 406 -4.00 23.37 -22.57
C PRO A 406 -4.94 24.57 -22.72
N PRO A 407 -5.22 25.31 -21.62
CA PRO A 407 -6.19 26.40 -21.64
C PRO A 407 -5.72 27.66 -22.40
N ASN A 408 -4.45 27.72 -22.76
CA ASN A 408 -3.88 28.81 -23.55
C ASN A 408 -4.03 28.65 -25.07
N LEU A 409 -4.57 27.53 -25.55
CA LEU A 409 -4.86 27.33 -26.96
C LEU A 409 -6.09 28.12 -27.37
N THR A 410 -6.01 28.85 -28.49
CA THR A 410 -7.07 29.78 -28.92
C THR A 410 -7.81 29.31 -30.17
N SER A 411 -7.30 28.29 -30.86
CA SER A 411 -7.99 27.74 -32.04
C SER A 411 -8.04 26.21 -32.01
N ALA A 412 -9.07 25.66 -32.69
CA ALA A 412 -9.24 24.24 -32.86
C ALA A 412 -8.04 23.63 -33.63
N ARG A 413 -7.49 24.33 -34.60
CA ARG A 413 -6.33 23.90 -35.40
C ARG A 413 -5.07 23.78 -34.55
N GLU A 414 -4.78 24.77 -33.68
CA GLU A 414 -3.69 24.66 -32.70
C GLU A 414 -3.87 23.48 -31.76
N ALA A 415 -5.10 23.25 -31.27
CA ALA A 415 -5.39 22.14 -30.36
C ALA A 415 -5.20 20.78 -31.04
N ILE A 416 -5.58 20.65 -32.32
CA ILE A 416 -5.31 19.43 -33.10
C ILE A 416 -3.80 19.22 -33.27
N GLY A 417 -3.04 20.26 -33.64
CA GLY A 417 -1.59 20.19 -33.74
C GLY A 417 -0.97 19.73 -32.42
N TRP A 418 -1.35 20.33 -31.29
CA TRP A 418 -0.86 19.96 -29.98
C TRP A 418 -1.11 18.48 -29.62
N VAL A 419 -2.31 17.95 -29.92
CA VAL A 419 -2.66 16.54 -29.67
C VAL A 419 -1.83 15.60 -30.55
N ASN A 420 -1.44 16.05 -31.77
CA ASN A 420 -0.74 15.25 -32.76
C ASN A 420 0.76 15.64 -32.88
N TRP A 421 1.39 15.96 -31.76
CA TRP A 421 2.85 16.22 -31.69
C TRP A 421 3.31 17.39 -32.56
N ASP A 422 2.52 18.47 -32.57
CA ASP A 422 2.72 19.70 -33.33
C ASP A 422 2.71 19.50 -34.85
N ILE A 423 2.09 18.43 -35.37
CA ILE A 423 1.85 18.22 -36.79
C ILE A 423 0.59 18.98 -37.21
N ASP A 424 0.72 19.81 -38.25
CA ASP A 424 -0.45 20.52 -38.81
C ASP A 424 -1.48 19.52 -39.36
N PRO A 425 -2.79 19.65 -39.02
CA PRO A 425 -3.80 18.74 -39.50
C PRO A 425 -3.94 18.66 -41.03
N GLU A 426 -3.46 19.66 -41.79
CA GLU A 426 -3.40 19.57 -43.27
C GLU A 426 -2.29 18.64 -43.79
N GLU A 427 -1.33 18.28 -42.92
CA GLU A 427 -0.26 17.35 -43.27
C GLU A 427 -0.61 15.89 -42.95
N PHE A 428 -1.76 15.61 -42.38
CA PHE A 428 -2.20 14.23 -42.08
C PHE A 428 -2.38 13.45 -43.38
N SER A 429 -1.56 12.41 -43.57
CA SER A 429 -1.65 11.55 -44.75
C SER A 429 -2.85 10.58 -44.74
N LEU A 430 -3.48 10.38 -43.57
CA LEU A 430 -4.66 9.54 -43.36
C LEU A 430 -5.46 10.08 -42.19
N GLN A 431 -6.72 10.46 -42.45
CA GLN A 431 -7.70 10.67 -41.40
C GLN A 431 -8.43 9.33 -41.21
N THR A 432 -8.21 8.68 -40.08
CA THR A 432 -8.89 7.44 -39.71
C THR A 432 -10.10 7.72 -38.82
#